data_ead7963f3003ed96b72621a6a3d5fef8
#
_entry.id   ead7963f3003ed96b72621a6a3d5fef8
#
_cell.length_a   1.000
_cell.length_b   1.000
_cell.length_c   1.000
_cell.angle_alpha   90.00
_cell.angle_beta   90.00
_cell.angle_gamma   90.00
#
_symmetry.space_group_name_H-M   'P 1'
#
loop_
_entity.id
_entity.type
_entity.pdbx_description
1 polymer ?
#
loop_
_entity_poly.entity_id
_entity_poly.type
_entity_poly.pdbx_seq_one_letter_code
_entity_poly.pdbx_strand_id
1 'polypeptide(L)'
;MPTTKRASSMDSTGYDSSASTQSNQSSASALRGTFYAVYLYTSSPKTQQQQQSETETSADETSQKPVATKPPKSQTKESLSLLATDLGAIAETDLRCFLIKKVARDLQDTRGNVDSMEMTFGEKTTGTAMCFHQAFTKESSDVEKKEQQAYVLCFIAPDDGTLDLYCTDLERFGKSLLPLLTNSEVDFKSTLTNSLEEWHYICVLYTNRCVEAFAENIAVLLQAALSEAPVNVTTGNSRDKSDVEKFMEACNLHGLESQKRGHEETESGCQSPAAIEIVSEDDRLIARNADASPFCQRWAARLMKSKDDGPLVLRRIVEGFKIRTIQNLNLVKRLVKEAENDHYALFNAYQFLKKCGYWETLLQRAINEGSVVATPDGREVVDLLQERLAANALAGSQLPVRNSA
;
A
#
# COMPACT_ATOMS: atom_id res chain seq x y z
N MET A 1 -11.97 64.92 22.67
CA MET A 1 -13.32 65.45 22.41
C MET A 1 -13.86 64.81 21.17
N PRO A 2 -15.14 64.54 20.98
CA PRO A 2 -15.94 63.60 21.76
C PRO A 2 -16.72 62.57 20.90
N THR A 3 -17.15 61.52 21.57
CA THR A 3 -18.50 60.91 21.56
C THR A 3 -18.98 60.29 20.25
N THR A 4 -19.60 59.16 20.21
CA THR A 4 -20.80 58.70 20.96
C THR A 4 -21.02 57.21 20.84
N LYS A 5 -21.50 56.64 21.92
CA LYS A 5 -22.17 55.37 22.13
C LYS A 5 -23.33 55.10 21.17
N ARG A 6 -23.60 53.81 20.85
CA ARG A 6 -24.95 53.27 21.04
C ARG A 6 -24.93 51.74 21.17
N ALA A 7 -25.53 51.29 22.23
CA ALA A 7 -25.94 49.94 22.52
C ALA A 7 -27.40 49.75 22.06
N SER A 8 -27.76 48.52 21.72
CA SER A 8 -29.05 47.85 21.91
C SER A 8 -28.93 46.44 21.40
N SER A 9 -29.10 45.45 22.24
CA SER A 9 -30.30 44.86 22.78
C SER A 9 -30.70 43.58 22.04
N MET A 10 -30.56 42.48 22.76
CA MET A 10 -31.39 41.29 22.89
C MET A 10 -32.33 40.93 21.73
N ASP A 11 -32.22 39.70 21.21
CA ASP A 11 -33.34 38.77 21.40
C ASP A 11 -32.88 37.32 21.26
N SER A 12 -33.29 36.53 22.23
CA SER A 12 -33.16 35.09 22.35
C SER A 12 -34.35 34.43 21.66
N THR A 13 -34.10 33.54 20.70
CA THR A 13 -35.08 32.48 20.38
C THR A 13 -34.35 31.19 20.18
N GLY A 14 -34.56 30.26 21.12
CA GLY A 14 -34.17 28.87 21.01
C GLY A 14 -34.92 28.18 19.88
N TYR A 15 -34.19 27.39 19.12
CA TYR A 15 -34.75 26.33 18.29
C TYR A 15 -33.97 25.05 18.57
N ASP A 16 -34.69 24.10 19.18
CA ASP A 16 -34.36 22.69 19.19
C ASP A 16 -34.14 22.20 17.75
N SER A 17 -33.00 21.62 17.47
CA SER A 17 -32.72 20.83 16.27
C SER A 17 -31.90 19.61 16.62
N SER A 18 -32.52 18.68 17.31
CA SER A 18 -32.11 17.31 17.40
C SER A 18 -32.81 16.49 16.30
N ALA A 19 -32.37 16.60 15.05
CA ALA A 19 -32.67 15.68 13.96
C ALA A 19 -31.96 16.12 12.68
N SER A 20 -30.72 15.74 12.44
CA SER A 20 -30.12 15.56 11.10
C SER A 20 -28.63 15.22 11.12
N THR A 21 -28.21 14.26 11.95
CA THR A 21 -26.78 13.85 11.95
C THR A 21 -26.52 12.63 11.06
N GLN A 22 -27.54 12.01 10.45
CA GLN A 22 -27.37 10.82 9.62
C GLN A 22 -27.28 11.06 8.11
N SER A 23 -27.58 12.27 7.61
CA SER A 23 -27.53 12.55 6.17
C SER A 23 -26.20 13.17 5.69
N ASN A 24 -25.30 13.56 6.58
CA ASN A 24 -24.06 14.25 6.19
C ASN A 24 -22.86 13.33 5.94
N GLN A 25 -22.90 12.06 6.36
CA GLN A 25 -21.78 11.15 6.13
C GLN A 25 -21.79 10.58 4.71
N SER A 26 -22.94 10.27 4.16
CA SER A 26 -23.07 9.81 2.76
C SER A 26 -22.62 10.84 1.72
N SER A 27 -22.72 12.14 2.05
CA SER A 27 -22.25 13.20 1.13
C SER A 27 -20.74 13.42 1.16
N ALA A 28 -20.03 12.98 2.20
CA ALA A 28 -18.58 13.14 2.29
C ALA A 28 -17.80 12.13 1.41
N SER A 29 -18.29 10.90 1.25
CA SER A 29 -17.72 9.90 0.35
C SER A 29 -17.97 10.24 -1.13
N ALA A 30 -19.16 10.73 -1.45
CA ALA A 30 -19.50 11.16 -2.81
C ALA A 30 -18.63 12.34 -3.32
N LEU A 31 -18.22 13.24 -2.42
CA LEU A 31 -17.29 14.33 -2.73
C LEU A 31 -15.83 13.86 -2.90
N ARG A 32 -15.47 12.71 -2.35
CA ARG A 32 -14.11 12.14 -2.45
C ARG A 32 -13.95 11.19 -3.62
N GLY A 33 -15.05 10.73 -4.24
CA GLY A 33 -15.00 9.76 -5.35
C GLY A 33 -14.45 8.38 -4.95
N THR A 34 -14.44 8.05 -3.64
CA THR A 34 -13.94 6.79 -3.09
C THR A 34 -15.06 6.02 -2.44
N PHE A 35 -15.20 4.73 -2.79
CA PHE A 35 -16.31 3.89 -2.38
C PHE A 35 -15.83 2.51 -1.93
N TYR A 36 -16.70 1.77 -1.26
CA TYR A 36 -16.48 0.38 -0.90
C TYR A 36 -17.69 -0.50 -1.21
N ALA A 37 -17.46 -1.79 -1.35
CA ALA A 37 -18.50 -2.80 -1.39
C ALA A 37 -17.99 -4.12 -0.82
N VAL A 38 -18.88 -4.87 -0.16
CA VAL A 38 -18.62 -6.21 0.37
C VAL A 38 -19.73 -7.14 -0.10
N TYR A 39 -19.36 -8.26 -0.69
CA TYR A 39 -20.27 -9.29 -1.17
C TYR A 39 -19.97 -10.64 -0.52
N LEU A 40 -21.01 -11.46 -0.41
CA LEU A 40 -20.88 -12.89 -0.22
C LEU A 40 -21.04 -13.58 -1.58
N TYR A 41 -19.98 -14.20 -2.05
CA TYR A 41 -19.99 -15.06 -3.24
C TYR A 41 -20.36 -16.48 -2.84
N THR A 42 -21.25 -17.10 -3.61
CA THR A 42 -21.62 -18.51 -3.46
C THR A 42 -21.59 -19.20 -4.82
N SER A 43 -20.95 -20.37 -4.87
CA SER A 43 -20.89 -21.23 -6.05
C SER A 43 -21.36 -22.63 -5.69
N SER A 44 -22.42 -23.09 -6.33
CA SER A 44 -22.93 -24.45 -6.15
C SER A 44 -22.93 -25.24 -7.46
N PRO A 45 -22.48 -26.51 -7.48
CA PRO A 45 -22.59 -27.35 -8.65
C PRO A 45 -24.09 -27.65 -8.93
N LYS A 46 -24.53 -27.48 -10.17
CA LYS A 46 -25.88 -27.89 -10.55
C LYS A 46 -25.99 -29.40 -10.40
N THR A 47 -26.83 -29.85 -9.46
CA THR A 47 -27.22 -31.28 -9.35
C THR A 47 -28.05 -31.64 -10.57
N GLN A 48 -27.61 -32.63 -11.35
CA GLN A 48 -28.28 -33.09 -12.59
C GLN A 48 -29.63 -33.77 -12.39
N GLN A 49 -30.36 -33.54 -11.30
CA GLN A 49 -31.58 -34.24 -10.96
C GLN A 49 -32.89 -33.71 -11.58
N GLN A 50 -32.85 -32.66 -12.41
CA GLN A 50 -34.10 -32.10 -12.99
C GLN A 50 -34.29 -32.33 -14.50
N GLN A 51 -33.46 -33.14 -15.17
CA GLN A 51 -33.65 -33.43 -16.61
C GLN A 51 -34.21 -34.80 -16.94
N GLN A 52 -34.72 -35.58 -15.97
CA GLN A 52 -35.28 -36.92 -16.25
C GLN A 52 -36.83 -36.99 -16.33
N SER A 53 -37.54 -35.88 -16.33
CA SER A 53 -39.01 -35.94 -16.33
C SER A 53 -39.72 -35.48 -17.63
N GLU A 54 -38.98 -35.20 -18.73
CA GLU A 54 -39.64 -34.75 -19.98
C GLU A 54 -39.18 -35.47 -21.26
N THR A 55 -38.81 -36.75 -21.20
CA THR A 55 -38.59 -37.52 -22.44
C THR A 55 -39.09 -38.96 -22.30
N GLU A 56 -40.39 -39.13 -22.17
CA GLU A 56 -41.08 -40.33 -22.61
C GLU A 56 -42.16 -39.91 -23.62
N THR A 57 -41.82 -39.95 -24.91
CA THR A 57 -42.62 -40.32 -26.06
C THR A 57 -41.99 -39.87 -27.36
N SER A 58 -41.32 -40.74 -28.02
CA SER A 58 -41.51 -41.17 -29.42
C SER A 58 -40.27 -41.88 -29.95
N ALA A 59 -40.45 -43.16 -30.14
CA ALA A 59 -39.54 -44.01 -30.93
C ALA A 59 -39.66 -43.61 -32.40
N ASP A 60 -38.53 -43.31 -33.06
CA ASP A 60 -38.36 -43.66 -34.48
C ASP A 60 -36.87 -43.88 -34.79
N GLU A 61 -36.59 -44.96 -35.43
CA GLU A 61 -35.30 -45.48 -35.81
C GLU A 61 -34.73 -44.68 -36.98
N THR A 62 -33.49 -44.15 -36.83
CA THR A 62 -32.58 -44.04 -37.99
C THR A 62 -31.13 -43.95 -37.54
N SER A 63 -30.33 -44.89 -37.95
CA SER A 63 -28.88 -45.01 -37.79
C SER A 63 -28.09 -43.77 -38.23
N GLN A 64 -27.36 -43.13 -37.31
CA GLN A 64 -26.24 -42.28 -37.68
C GLN A 64 -25.06 -42.39 -36.66
N LYS A 65 -23.82 -42.42 -37.20
CA LYS A 65 -22.53 -42.62 -36.56
C LYS A 65 -22.31 -41.71 -35.33
N PRO A 66 -21.58 -42.16 -34.30
CA PRO A 66 -21.24 -41.34 -33.13
C PRO A 66 -20.23 -40.27 -33.49
N VAL A 67 -20.69 -39.04 -33.55
CA VAL A 67 -19.84 -37.83 -33.47
C VAL A 67 -19.42 -37.68 -32.02
N ALA A 68 -18.11 -37.64 -31.76
CA ALA A 68 -17.56 -37.40 -30.42
C ALA A 68 -18.02 -36.06 -29.86
N THR A 69 -19.06 -36.11 -29.06
CA THR A 69 -19.61 -34.97 -28.32
C THR A 69 -18.64 -34.63 -27.19
N LYS A 70 -18.05 -33.42 -27.22
CA LYS A 70 -17.30 -32.85 -26.10
C LYS A 70 -18.19 -32.92 -24.84
N PRO A 71 -17.58 -33.29 -23.67
CA PRO A 71 -18.35 -33.36 -22.43
C PRO A 71 -19.01 -32.00 -22.15
N PRO A 72 -20.27 -31.96 -21.69
CA PRO A 72 -20.95 -30.72 -21.35
C PRO A 72 -20.15 -30.04 -20.22
N LYS A 73 -19.76 -28.78 -20.43
CA LYS A 73 -19.16 -27.95 -19.37
C LYS A 73 -20.19 -27.89 -18.23
N SER A 74 -19.83 -28.42 -17.07
CA SER A 74 -20.64 -28.31 -15.85
C SER A 74 -20.96 -26.85 -15.58
N GLN A 75 -22.22 -26.45 -15.74
CA GLN A 75 -22.66 -25.10 -15.43
C GLN A 75 -22.80 -24.99 -13.91
N THR A 76 -21.88 -24.26 -13.27
CA THR A 76 -22.00 -23.84 -11.87
C THR A 76 -22.99 -22.68 -11.77
N LYS A 77 -23.82 -22.68 -10.72
CA LYS A 77 -24.70 -21.54 -10.41
C LYS A 77 -23.90 -20.63 -9.45
N GLU A 78 -23.55 -19.46 -9.93
CA GLU A 78 -22.78 -18.46 -9.19
C GLU A 78 -23.69 -17.31 -8.77
N SER A 79 -23.54 -16.79 -7.56
CA SER A 79 -24.29 -15.63 -7.08
C SER A 79 -23.43 -14.75 -6.17
N LEU A 80 -23.66 -13.43 -6.25
CA LEU A 80 -23.10 -12.42 -5.37
C LEU A 80 -24.21 -11.76 -4.57
N SER A 81 -24.18 -11.88 -3.26
CA SER A 81 -25.12 -11.24 -2.33
C SER A 81 -24.43 -10.05 -1.66
N LEU A 82 -24.98 -8.85 -1.81
CA LEU A 82 -24.46 -7.62 -1.21
C LEU A 82 -24.61 -7.67 0.32
N LEU A 83 -23.54 -7.41 1.04
CA LEU A 83 -23.53 -7.30 2.51
C LEU A 83 -23.49 -5.84 2.96
N ALA A 84 -22.60 -5.03 2.37
CA ALA A 84 -22.45 -3.60 2.69
C ALA A 84 -21.90 -2.84 1.49
N THR A 85 -22.32 -1.58 1.31
CA THR A 85 -21.78 -0.66 0.30
C THR A 85 -22.21 0.78 0.61
N ASP A 86 -21.44 1.73 0.14
CA ASP A 86 -21.78 3.16 0.04
C ASP A 86 -22.04 3.60 -1.42
N LEU A 87 -22.03 2.65 -2.37
CA LEU A 87 -22.35 2.90 -3.78
C LEU A 87 -23.85 3.11 -3.99
N GLY A 88 -24.20 3.98 -4.95
CA GLY A 88 -25.57 4.06 -5.46
C GLY A 88 -25.94 2.80 -6.28
N ALA A 89 -27.25 2.52 -6.42
CA ALA A 89 -27.78 1.29 -7.01
C ALA A 89 -27.24 1.00 -8.42
N ILE A 90 -27.04 2.01 -9.27
CA ILE A 90 -26.55 1.84 -10.64
C ILE A 90 -25.07 1.42 -10.61
N ALA A 91 -24.24 2.16 -9.87
CA ALA A 91 -22.81 1.87 -9.72
C ALA A 91 -22.58 0.49 -9.08
N GLU A 92 -23.42 0.09 -8.10
CA GLU A 92 -23.39 -1.24 -7.50
C GLU A 92 -23.70 -2.34 -8.52
N THR A 93 -24.65 -2.10 -9.41
CA THR A 93 -24.99 -3.05 -10.48
C THR A 93 -23.82 -3.23 -11.46
N ASP A 94 -23.15 -2.13 -11.86
CA ASP A 94 -21.99 -2.17 -12.73
C ASP A 94 -20.84 -2.96 -12.05
N LEU A 95 -20.57 -2.68 -10.78
CA LEU A 95 -19.57 -3.41 -9.99
C LEU A 95 -19.90 -4.90 -9.89
N ARG A 96 -21.13 -5.26 -9.60
CA ARG A 96 -21.56 -6.66 -9.51
C ARG A 96 -21.37 -7.40 -10.83
N CYS A 97 -21.73 -6.78 -11.96
CA CYS A 97 -21.50 -7.33 -13.29
C CYS A 97 -20.02 -7.53 -13.61
N PHE A 98 -19.17 -6.60 -13.17
CA PHE A 98 -17.73 -6.71 -13.30
C PHE A 98 -17.16 -7.87 -12.46
N LEU A 99 -17.53 -7.94 -11.18
CA LEU A 99 -17.03 -8.96 -10.24
C LEU A 99 -17.44 -10.38 -10.62
N ILE A 100 -18.66 -10.63 -11.10
CA ILE A 100 -19.07 -11.96 -11.54
C ILE A 100 -18.14 -12.51 -12.62
N LYS A 101 -17.66 -11.64 -13.53
CA LYS A 101 -16.74 -12.03 -14.59
C LYS A 101 -15.31 -12.30 -14.10
N LYS A 102 -14.90 -11.65 -13.01
CA LYS A 102 -13.53 -11.72 -12.46
C LYS A 102 -13.42 -12.77 -11.36
N VAL A 103 -14.27 -12.72 -10.36
CA VAL A 103 -14.18 -13.57 -9.15
C VAL A 103 -14.32 -15.05 -9.52
N ALA A 104 -15.13 -15.41 -10.49
CA ALA A 104 -15.26 -16.80 -10.95
C ALA A 104 -13.92 -17.39 -11.46
N ARG A 105 -12.98 -16.55 -11.88
CA ARG A 105 -11.63 -16.97 -12.36
C ARG A 105 -10.58 -16.96 -11.26
N ASP A 106 -10.71 -16.05 -10.31
CA ASP A 106 -9.63 -15.68 -9.37
C ASP A 106 -9.88 -16.15 -7.94
N LEU A 107 -10.94 -16.92 -7.67
CA LEU A 107 -11.29 -17.43 -6.31
C LEU A 107 -10.16 -18.23 -5.62
N GLN A 108 -9.19 -18.72 -6.37
CA GLN A 108 -8.05 -19.45 -5.82
C GLN A 108 -6.89 -18.52 -5.42
N ASP A 109 -6.90 -17.29 -5.90
CA ASP A 109 -5.89 -16.29 -5.51
C ASP A 109 -6.42 -15.43 -4.36
N THR A 110 -5.81 -15.59 -3.20
CA THR A 110 -6.13 -14.79 -2.01
C THR A 110 -5.47 -13.40 -2.03
N ARG A 111 -4.74 -13.08 -3.10
CA ARG A 111 -4.13 -11.77 -3.30
C ARG A 111 -5.17 -10.75 -3.76
N GLY A 112 -4.95 -9.50 -3.40
CA GLY A 112 -5.72 -8.40 -3.92
C GLY A 112 -5.32 -8.09 -5.37
N ASN A 113 -6.31 -7.84 -6.20
CA ASN A 113 -6.13 -7.43 -7.59
C ASN A 113 -6.69 -6.02 -7.78
N VAL A 114 -6.04 -5.22 -8.60
CA VAL A 114 -6.51 -3.89 -8.99
C VAL A 114 -6.80 -3.90 -10.49
N ASP A 115 -8.03 -3.58 -10.84
CA ASP A 115 -8.49 -3.54 -12.23
C ASP A 115 -9.21 -2.22 -12.53
N SER A 116 -9.11 -1.76 -13.77
CA SER A 116 -9.91 -0.65 -14.28
C SER A 116 -11.27 -1.15 -14.72
N MET A 117 -12.32 -0.40 -14.40
CA MET A 117 -13.71 -0.71 -14.79
C MET A 117 -14.48 0.56 -15.18
N GLU A 118 -15.43 0.41 -16.08
CA GLU A 118 -16.42 1.46 -16.35
C GLU A 118 -17.51 1.41 -15.29
N MET A 119 -17.86 2.56 -14.73
CA MET A 119 -18.87 2.71 -13.69
C MET A 119 -19.70 3.96 -13.90
N THR A 120 -20.98 3.88 -13.58
CA THR A 120 -21.91 5.00 -13.69
C THR A 120 -22.07 5.68 -12.33
N PHE A 121 -21.56 6.90 -12.22
CA PHE A 121 -21.67 7.74 -11.04
C PHE A 121 -22.86 8.69 -11.16
N GLY A 122 -23.77 8.67 -10.16
CA GLY A 122 -24.97 9.50 -10.18
C GLY A 122 -25.96 9.11 -11.28
N GLU A 123 -26.71 10.09 -11.81
CA GLU A 123 -27.81 9.78 -12.71
C GLU A 123 -27.40 9.56 -14.18
N LYS A 124 -26.24 10.07 -14.64
CA LYS A 124 -25.86 10.01 -16.07
C LYS A 124 -24.35 10.09 -16.37
N THR A 125 -23.47 10.12 -15.38
CA THR A 125 -22.04 10.28 -15.64
C THR A 125 -21.36 8.91 -15.60
N THR A 126 -21.07 8.33 -16.76
CA THR A 126 -20.22 7.15 -16.87
C THR A 126 -18.76 7.59 -16.88
N GLY A 127 -17.93 6.97 -16.09
CA GLY A 127 -16.49 7.20 -15.99
C GLY A 127 -15.73 5.93 -15.70
N THR A 128 -14.43 6.00 -15.83
CA THR A 128 -13.54 4.90 -15.47
C THR A 128 -13.19 5.02 -13.99
N ALA A 129 -13.20 3.89 -13.30
CA ALA A 129 -12.77 3.77 -11.90
C ALA A 129 -11.77 2.63 -11.75
N MET A 130 -10.88 2.75 -10.78
CA MET A 130 -10.04 1.66 -10.32
C MET A 130 -10.75 0.91 -9.21
N CYS A 131 -10.79 -0.40 -9.32
CA CYS A 131 -11.36 -1.29 -8.33
C CYS A 131 -10.30 -2.25 -7.80
N PHE A 132 -9.93 -2.09 -6.54
CA PHE A 132 -9.25 -3.15 -5.80
C PHE A 132 -10.28 -4.17 -5.37
N HIS A 133 -10.04 -5.45 -5.61
CA HIS A 133 -10.87 -6.53 -5.13
C HIS A 133 -10.05 -7.68 -4.57
N GLN A 134 -10.53 -8.28 -3.48
CA GLN A 134 -9.90 -9.41 -2.80
C GLN A 134 -10.96 -10.39 -2.33
N ALA A 135 -10.73 -11.68 -2.59
CA ALA A 135 -11.62 -12.75 -2.14
C ALA A 135 -11.03 -13.47 -0.92
N PHE A 136 -11.88 -13.77 0.06
CA PHE A 136 -11.54 -14.53 1.26
C PHE A 136 -12.44 -15.74 1.35
N THR A 137 -11.89 -16.92 1.17
CA THR A 137 -12.65 -18.18 1.27
C THR A 137 -13.19 -18.36 2.68
N LYS A 138 -14.49 -18.62 2.79
CA LYS A 138 -15.12 -18.96 4.07
C LYS A 138 -14.92 -20.45 4.32
N GLU A 139 -14.19 -20.81 5.37
CA GLU A 139 -14.07 -22.20 5.79
C GLU A 139 -15.46 -22.72 6.22
N SER A 140 -15.98 -23.71 5.50
CA SER A 140 -17.22 -24.39 5.87
C SER A 140 -16.88 -25.55 6.81
N SER A 141 -17.45 -25.53 8.00
CA SER A 141 -17.33 -26.65 8.96
C SER A 141 -18.05 -27.92 8.50
N ASP A 142 -18.92 -27.83 7.50
CA ASP A 142 -19.68 -28.95 6.96
C ASP A 142 -18.98 -29.53 5.73
N VAL A 143 -18.29 -30.66 5.91
CA VAL A 143 -17.57 -31.41 4.87
C VAL A 143 -18.51 -31.94 3.76
N GLU A 144 -19.81 -31.97 3.99
CA GLU A 144 -20.80 -32.51 3.03
C GLU A 144 -21.32 -31.48 2.04
N LYS A 145 -21.17 -30.17 2.28
CA LYS A 145 -21.65 -29.14 1.36
C LYS A 145 -20.57 -28.77 0.36
N LYS A 146 -20.69 -29.21 -0.89
CA LYS A 146 -19.85 -28.80 -2.02
C LYS A 146 -20.04 -27.32 -2.43
N GLU A 147 -20.62 -26.50 -1.59
CA GLU A 147 -20.80 -25.07 -1.85
C GLU A 147 -19.56 -24.30 -1.44
N GLN A 148 -18.93 -23.66 -2.41
CA GLN A 148 -17.83 -22.74 -2.13
C GLN A 148 -18.41 -21.37 -1.80
N GLN A 149 -18.04 -20.83 -0.64
CA GLN A 149 -18.40 -19.48 -0.20
C GLN A 149 -17.15 -18.64 -0.01
N ALA A 150 -17.23 -17.38 -0.42
CA ALA A 150 -16.15 -16.41 -0.21
C ALA A 150 -16.71 -15.00 0.04
N TYR A 151 -16.06 -14.27 0.91
CA TYR A 151 -16.29 -12.82 1.02
C TYR A 151 -15.46 -12.10 -0.05
N VAL A 152 -16.08 -11.19 -0.80
CA VAL A 152 -15.41 -10.36 -1.79
C VAL A 152 -15.45 -8.91 -1.30
N LEU A 153 -14.28 -8.38 -0.99
CA LEU A 153 -14.09 -7.01 -0.53
C LEU A 153 -13.62 -6.16 -1.70
N CYS A 154 -14.24 -5.00 -1.89
CA CYS A 154 -13.91 -4.06 -2.96
C CYS A 154 -13.69 -2.66 -2.41
N PHE A 155 -12.65 -1.98 -2.91
CA PHE A 155 -12.39 -0.57 -2.72
C PHE A 155 -12.29 0.10 -4.08
N ILE A 156 -13.02 1.20 -4.27
CA ILE A 156 -13.15 1.89 -5.54
C ILE A 156 -12.65 3.32 -5.40
N ALA A 157 -11.84 3.77 -6.36
CA ALA A 157 -11.34 5.14 -6.44
C ALA A 157 -11.39 5.62 -7.92
N PRO A 158 -11.26 6.93 -8.17
CA PRO A 158 -11.09 7.45 -9.52
C PRO A 158 -9.93 6.77 -10.25
N ASP A 159 -10.03 6.67 -11.59
CA ASP A 159 -8.99 6.07 -12.45
C ASP A 159 -7.81 7.04 -12.64
N ASP A 160 -7.01 7.17 -11.60
CA ASP A 160 -5.76 7.94 -11.62
C ASP A 160 -4.52 7.04 -11.42
N GLY A 161 -4.72 5.71 -11.43
CA GLY A 161 -3.66 4.72 -11.19
C GLY A 161 -3.18 4.68 -9.73
N THR A 162 -4.00 5.14 -8.78
CA THR A 162 -3.62 5.30 -7.38
C THR A 162 -3.65 4.00 -6.61
N LEU A 163 -4.68 3.18 -6.82
CA LEU A 163 -4.92 1.99 -6.00
C LEU A 163 -3.79 0.95 -6.12
N ASP A 164 -3.15 0.83 -7.27
CA ASP A 164 -2.01 -0.07 -7.47
C ASP A 164 -0.87 0.19 -6.47
N LEU A 165 -0.63 1.47 -6.16
CA LEU A 165 0.42 1.88 -5.22
C LEU A 165 0.10 1.51 -3.77
N TYR A 166 -1.18 1.29 -3.45
CA TYR A 166 -1.67 0.94 -2.13
C TYR A 166 -2.15 -0.50 -2.00
N CYS A 167 -1.91 -1.35 -3.02
CA CYS A 167 -2.40 -2.73 -3.05
C CYS A 167 -2.05 -3.51 -1.78
N THR A 168 -0.79 -3.43 -1.32
CA THR A 168 -0.35 -4.09 -0.08
C THR A 168 -1.06 -3.58 1.17
N ASP A 169 -1.30 -2.27 1.24
CA ASP A 169 -2.00 -1.64 2.37
C ASP A 169 -3.48 -2.07 2.39
N LEU A 170 -4.12 -2.13 1.21
CA LEU A 170 -5.49 -2.59 1.03
C LEU A 170 -5.66 -4.08 1.34
N GLU A 171 -4.71 -4.92 0.91
CA GLU A 171 -4.69 -6.36 1.27
C GLU A 171 -4.61 -6.57 2.78
N ARG A 172 -3.74 -5.82 3.46
CA ARG A 172 -3.59 -5.90 4.91
C ARG A 172 -4.84 -5.44 5.62
N PHE A 173 -5.42 -4.34 5.15
CA PHE A 173 -6.68 -3.83 5.68
C PHE A 173 -7.81 -4.83 5.47
N GLY A 174 -7.95 -5.42 4.27
CA GLY A 174 -8.92 -6.49 3.99
C GLY A 174 -8.76 -7.68 4.94
N LYS A 175 -7.53 -8.13 5.19
CA LYS A 175 -7.24 -9.21 6.15
C LYS A 175 -7.65 -8.83 7.58
N SER A 176 -7.48 -7.58 7.99
CA SER A 176 -7.88 -7.12 9.33
C SER A 176 -9.40 -7.10 9.53
N LEU A 177 -10.18 -7.06 8.45
CA LEU A 177 -11.64 -7.12 8.49
C LEU A 177 -12.21 -8.56 8.56
N LEU A 178 -11.38 -9.60 8.31
CA LEU A 178 -11.83 -10.99 8.34
C LEU A 178 -12.52 -11.41 9.65
N PRO A 179 -12.01 -11.07 10.84
CA PRO A 179 -12.69 -11.40 12.09
C PRO A 179 -14.10 -10.79 12.17
N LEU A 180 -14.27 -9.58 11.61
CA LEU A 180 -15.57 -8.92 11.55
C LEU A 180 -16.50 -9.58 10.52
N LEU A 181 -15.97 -10.07 9.40
CA LEU A 181 -16.76 -10.76 8.35
C LEU A 181 -17.20 -12.17 8.77
N THR A 182 -16.49 -12.81 9.69
CA THR A 182 -16.79 -14.17 10.16
C THR A 182 -17.62 -14.21 11.43
N ASN A 183 -17.75 -13.09 12.15
CA ASN A 183 -18.51 -13.00 13.39
C ASN A 183 -20.01 -12.84 13.12
N SER A 184 -20.86 -13.61 13.82
CA SER A 184 -22.32 -13.63 13.64
C SER A 184 -23.07 -12.77 14.67
N GLU A 185 -22.39 -11.93 15.45
CA GLU A 185 -23.01 -11.13 16.51
C GLU A 185 -23.89 -9.99 15.95
N VAL A 186 -24.91 -9.60 16.71
CA VAL A 186 -25.98 -8.69 16.27
C VAL A 186 -25.48 -7.29 15.89
N ASP A 187 -24.33 -6.85 16.40
CA ASP A 187 -23.76 -5.51 16.15
C ASP A 187 -22.68 -5.48 15.05
N PHE A 188 -22.47 -6.59 14.39
CA PHE A 188 -21.51 -6.83 13.34
C PHE A 188 -21.60 -5.82 12.18
N LYS A 189 -22.82 -5.52 11.71
CA LYS A 189 -23.02 -4.73 10.50
C LYS A 189 -22.60 -3.27 10.69
N SER A 190 -22.88 -2.67 11.85
CA SER A 190 -22.49 -1.28 12.15
C SER A 190 -20.98 -1.15 12.30
N THR A 191 -20.34 -2.08 13.01
CA THR A 191 -18.86 -2.09 13.20
C THR A 191 -18.14 -2.28 11.87
N LEU A 192 -18.62 -3.20 11.01
CA LEU A 192 -18.05 -3.40 9.68
C LEU A 192 -18.20 -2.15 8.81
N THR A 193 -19.39 -1.54 8.79
CA THR A 193 -19.64 -0.33 7.99
C THR A 193 -18.72 0.81 8.43
N ASN A 194 -18.61 1.07 9.73
CA ASN A 194 -17.73 2.11 10.27
C ASN A 194 -16.26 1.87 9.88
N SER A 195 -15.79 0.62 9.97
CA SER A 195 -14.44 0.27 9.56
C SER A 195 -14.22 0.46 8.06
N LEU A 196 -15.22 0.11 7.24
CA LEU A 196 -15.17 0.26 5.79
C LEU A 196 -15.18 1.74 5.35
N GLU A 197 -15.91 2.61 6.03
CA GLU A 197 -15.94 4.05 5.75
C GLU A 197 -14.57 4.71 5.97
N GLU A 198 -13.75 4.16 6.85
CA GLU A 198 -12.41 4.67 7.16
C GLU A 198 -11.30 4.15 6.23
N TRP A 199 -11.59 3.23 5.29
CA TRP A 199 -10.56 2.58 4.48
C TRP A 199 -9.60 3.56 3.78
N HIS A 200 -10.16 4.59 3.14
CA HIS A 200 -9.36 5.59 2.42
C HIS A 200 -8.46 6.39 3.37
N TYR A 201 -9.01 6.75 4.52
CA TYR A 201 -8.25 7.45 5.56
C TYR A 201 -7.11 6.58 6.11
N ILE A 202 -7.37 5.29 6.33
CA ILE A 202 -6.40 4.35 6.91
C ILE A 202 -5.33 3.92 5.90
N CYS A 203 -5.73 3.62 4.65
CA CYS A 203 -4.84 3.00 3.67
C CYS A 203 -4.16 4.00 2.74
N VAL A 204 -4.74 5.19 2.54
CA VAL A 204 -4.25 6.14 1.53
C VAL A 204 -3.68 7.41 2.17
N LEU A 205 -4.40 8.00 3.13
CA LEU A 205 -4.04 9.31 3.69
C LEU A 205 -2.90 9.27 4.72
N TYR A 206 -2.41 8.11 5.13
CA TYR A 206 -1.31 8.03 6.10
C TYR A 206 -0.02 8.72 5.61
N THR A 207 0.23 8.71 4.29
CA THR A 207 1.40 9.38 3.71
C THR A 207 1.35 10.89 3.92
N ASN A 208 0.17 11.52 3.72
CA ASN A 208 -0.02 12.95 3.99
C ASN A 208 0.19 13.26 5.46
N ARG A 209 -0.45 12.48 6.35
CA ARG A 209 -0.32 12.68 7.79
C ARG A 209 1.12 12.55 8.27
N CYS A 210 1.88 11.56 7.77
CA CYS A 210 3.30 11.45 8.08
C CYS A 210 4.09 12.67 7.61
N VAL A 211 3.88 13.14 6.37
CA VAL A 211 4.58 14.32 5.85
C VAL A 211 4.24 15.56 6.65
N GLU A 212 2.99 15.74 7.06
CA GLU A 212 2.55 16.87 7.90
C GLU A 212 3.13 16.79 9.32
N ALA A 213 3.06 15.62 9.96
CA ALA A 213 3.50 15.43 11.34
C ALA A 213 5.02 15.55 11.50
N PHE A 214 5.79 15.04 10.54
CA PHE A 214 7.25 15.07 10.60
C PHE A 214 7.85 16.34 9.98
N ALA A 215 7.17 16.98 9.06
CA ALA A 215 7.72 18.10 8.28
C ALA A 215 9.14 17.77 7.73
N GLU A 216 10.15 18.58 8.03
CA GLU A 216 11.51 18.35 7.55
C GLU A 216 12.15 17.08 8.14
N ASN A 217 11.72 16.63 9.31
CA ASN A 217 12.20 15.40 9.96
C ASN A 217 11.80 14.12 9.21
N ILE A 218 10.91 14.19 8.21
CA ILE A 218 10.58 13.05 7.33
C ILE A 218 11.84 12.46 6.66
N ALA A 219 12.91 13.25 6.52
CA ALA A 219 14.19 12.79 6.00
C ALA A 219 14.81 11.67 6.86
N VAL A 220 14.56 11.69 8.16
CA VAL A 220 15.07 10.67 9.09
C VAL A 220 14.35 9.35 8.90
N LEU A 221 13.02 9.37 8.63
CA LEU A 221 12.28 8.14 8.29
C LEU A 221 12.78 7.52 6.98
N LEU A 222 13.05 8.35 5.96
CA LEU A 222 13.65 7.88 4.71
C LEU A 222 15.04 7.26 4.96
N GLN A 223 15.85 7.86 5.84
CA GLN A 223 17.13 7.34 6.22
C GLN A 223 17.01 6.02 7.00
N ALA A 224 16.06 5.91 7.92
CA ALA A 224 15.77 4.70 8.66
C ALA A 224 15.39 3.54 7.72
N ALA A 225 14.49 3.80 6.76
CA ALA A 225 14.10 2.82 5.76
C ALA A 225 15.28 2.39 4.86
N LEU A 226 16.17 3.33 4.55
CA LEU A 226 17.35 3.08 3.73
C LEU A 226 18.40 2.23 4.46
N SER A 227 18.63 2.47 5.75
CA SER A 227 19.58 1.75 6.59
C SER A 227 18.97 0.52 7.28
N GLU A 228 17.69 0.24 7.10
CA GLU A 228 16.93 -0.81 7.81
C GLU A 228 17.00 -0.66 9.34
N ALA A 229 17.15 0.58 9.80
CA ALA A 229 17.20 0.86 11.23
C ALA A 229 15.80 0.65 11.86
N PRO A 230 15.71 -0.03 13.00
CA PRO A 230 14.47 -0.18 13.72
C PRO A 230 13.99 1.20 14.22
N VAL A 231 12.68 1.44 14.12
CA VAL A 231 12.05 2.70 14.54
C VAL A 231 11.14 2.43 15.73
N ASN A 232 11.41 3.06 16.86
CA ASN A 232 10.61 2.99 18.06
C ASN A 232 9.78 4.27 18.20
N VAL A 233 8.46 4.13 18.09
CA VAL A 233 7.53 5.25 18.18
C VAL A 233 6.95 5.32 19.58
N THR A 234 7.33 6.37 20.32
CA THR A 234 6.87 6.63 21.69
C THR A 234 5.92 7.83 21.67
N THR A 235 4.70 7.61 21.18
CA THR A 235 3.64 8.64 21.17
C THR A 235 2.44 8.10 21.94
N GLY A 236 1.67 9.02 22.56
CA GLY A 236 0.39 8.68 23.21
C GLY A 236 -0.73 8.33 22.22
N ASN A 237 -0.51 8.58 20.92
CA ASN A 237 -1.47 8.37 19.84
C ASN A 237 -1.15 7.09 19.07
N SER A 238 -2.00 6.08 19.18
CA SER A 238 -1.83 4.80 18.46
C SER A 238 -1.89 4.95 16.94
N ARG A 239 -2.54 6.00 16.44
CA ARG A 239 -2.65 6.30 15.02
C ARG A 239 -1.30 6.72 14.44
N ASP A 240 -0.58 7.61 15.12
CA ASP A 240 0.73 8.09 14.67
C ASP A 240 1.71 6.92 14.54
N LYS A 241 1.67 6.00 15.49
CA LYS A 241 2.47 4.77 15.43
C LYS A 241 2.13 3.94 14.19
N SER A 242 0.85 3.71 13.92
CA SER A 242 0.38 2.96 12.74
C SER A 242 0.76 3.66 11.43
N ASP A 243 0.67 4.99 11.37
CA ASP A 243 1.03 5.75 10.17
C ASP A 243 2.53 5.70 9.89
N VAL A 244 3.37 5.82 10.94
CA VAL A 244 4.83 5.65 10.82
C VAL A 244 5.19 4.25 10.35
N GLU A 245 4.59 3.20 10.94
CA GLU A 245 4.83 1.81 10.53
C GLU A 245 4.49 1.60 9.05
N LYS A 246 3.34 2.11 8.58
CA LYS A 246 2.93 2.03 7.17
C LYS A 246 3.86 2.82 6.26
N PHE A 247 4.28 4.02 6.67
CA PHE A 247 5.19 4.84 5.89
C PHE A 247 6.56 4.17 5.77
N MET A 248 7.10 3.62 6.85
CA MET A 248 8.35 2.87 6.85
C MET A 248 8.27 1.66 5.91
N GLU A 249 7.18 0.91 5.96
CA GLU A 249 6.97 -0.23 5.06
C GLU A 249 6.84 0.22 3.60
N ALA A 250 6.12 1.33 3.34
CA ALA A 250 6.03 1.92 2.02
C ALA A 250 7.40 2.32 1.44
N CYS A 251 8.34 2.77 2.29
CA CYS A 251 9.70 3.15 1.92
C CYS A 251 10.65 1.95 1.84
N ASN A 252 10.31 0.80 2.41
CA ASN A 252 11.17 -0.37 2.50
C ASN A 252 11.41 -1.01 1.12
N LEU A 253 12.62 -1.54 0.92
CA LEU A 253 13.05 -2.18 -0.33
C LEU A 253 12.85 -3.70 -0.32
N HIS A 254 12.59 -4.32 0.83
CA HIS A 254 12.53 -5.79 0.97
C HIS A 254 11.56 -6.49 0.02
N GLY A 255 10.41 -5.90 -0.28
CA GLY A 255 9.42 -6.49 -1.18
C GLY A 255 9.91 -6.69 -2.62
N LEU A 256 10.92 -5.95 -3.05
CA LEU A 256 11.48 -6.01 -4.41
C LEU A 256 12.70 -6.95 -4.50
N GLU A 257 13.33 -7.26 -3.37
CA GLU A 257 14.54 -8.10 -3.28
C GLU A 257 14.23 -9.56 -2.96
N SER A 258 13.10 -9.85 -2.30
CA SER A 258 12.76 -11.16 -1.72
C SER A 258 12.50 -12.28 -2.73
N GLN A 259 12.46 -12.02 -4.03
CA GLN A 259 12.27 -13.10 -5.03
C GLN A 259 13.50 -14.00 -5.23
N LYS A 260 14.65 -13.74 -4.59
CA LYS A 260 15.90 -14.49 -4.83
C LYS A 260 16.52 -15.17 -3.60
N ARG A 261 16.01 -15.01 -2.39
CA ARG A 261 16.61 -15.64 -1.19
C ARG A 261 15.74 -16.77 -0.66
N GLY A 262 16.14 -18.02 -0.95
CA GLY A 262 15.90 -19.13 -0.05
C GLY A 262 16.61 -18.83 1.27
N HIS A 263 15.91 -18.98 2.39
CA HIS A 263 16.42 -18.81 3.74
C HIS A 263 17.72 -19.60 3.96
N GLU A 264 18.83 -18.92 4.02
CA GLU A 264 19.97 -19.31 4.85
C GLU A 264 20.23 -18.12 5.78
N GLU A 265 19.79 -18.26 7.03
CA GLU A 265 20.16 -17.39 8.14
C GLU A 265 21.67 -17.59 8.38
N THR A 266 22.50 -16.88 7.64
CA THR A 266 23.89 -16.70 8.02
C THR A 266 23.93 -15.64 9.10
N GLU A 267 24.23 -16.06 10.34
CA GLU A 267 24.68 -15.19 11.44
C GLU A 267 25.96 -14.45 11.01
N SER A 268 25.82 -13.46 10.17
CA SER A 268 26.87 -12.48 9.89
C SER A 268 26.84 -11.48 11.03
N GLY A 269 27.93 -11.42 11.81
CA GLY A 269 28.09 -10.49 12.94
C GLY A 269 28.08 -9.00 12.59
N CYS A 270 27.12 -8.59 11.79
CA CYS A 270 26.90 -7.19 11.42
C CYS A 270 26.16 -6.51 12.57
N GLN A 271 26.72 -5.45 13.11
CA GLN A 271 26.09 -4.64 14.14
C GLN A 271 24.78 -4.10 13.58
N SER A 272 23.65 -4.47 14.21
CA SER A 272 22.34 -3.89 13.90
C SER A 272 22.42 -2.38 14.08
N PRO A 273 21.91 -1.58 13.13
CA PRO A 273 21.90 -0.14 13.28
C PRO A 273 21.14 0.27 14.55
N ALA A 274 21.58 1.34 15.20
CA ALA A 274 20.94 1.84 16.40
C ALA A 274 19.46 2.17 16.12
N ALA A 275 18.59 1.83 17.07
CA ALA A 275 17.17 2.15 16.96
C ALA A 275 16.95 3.66 17.00
N ILE A 276 16.11 4.15 16.08
CA ILE A 276 15.71 5.56 16.02
C ILE A 276 14.48 5.73 16.92
N GLU A 277 14.57 6.67 17.85
CA GLU A 277 13.46 7.00 18.75
C GLU A 277 12.66 8.17 18.19
N ILE A 278 11.34 7.96 18.03
CA ILE A 278 10.39 9.01 17.61
C ILE A 278 9.52 9.37 18.81
N VAL A 279 9.51 10.65 19.11
CA VAL A 279 8.71 11.23 20.20
C VAL A 279 7.76 12.29 19.65
N SER A 280 6.64 12.49 20.31
CA SER A 280 5.72 13.60 20.02
C SER A 280 6.06 14.80 20.89
N GLU A 281 6.36 15.94 20.26
CA GLU A 281 6.59 17.23 20.92
C GLU A 281 5.79 18.30 20.16
N ASP A 282 4.95 19.05 20.87
CA ASP A 282 4.15 20.16 20.31
C ASP A 282 3.35 19.77 19.03
N ASP A 283 2.64 18.64 19.06
CA ASP A 283 1.89 18.06 17.94
C ASP A 283 2.75 17.70 16.70
N ARG A 284 4.07 17.65 16.85
CA ARG A 284 5.00 17.20 15.81
C ARG A 284 5.72 15.94 16.23
N LEU A 285 6.03 15.11 15.25
CA LEU A 285 6.85 13.93 15.46
C LEU A 285 8.32 14.27 15.19
N ILE A 286 9.16 14.09 16.20
CA ILE A 286 10.58 14.39 16.14
C ILE A 286 11.38 13.11 16.33
N ALA A 287 12.34 12.89 15.44
CA ALA A 287 13.29 11.80 15.57
C ALA A 287 14.50 12.26 16.39
N ARG A 288 14.80 11.53 17.46
CA ARG A 288 15.97 11.79 18.31
C ARG A 288 17.15 10.94 17.87
N ASN A 289 18.35 11.50 18.03
CA ASN A 289 19.63 10.81 17.80
C ASN A 289 19.80 10.22 16.39
N ALA A 290 19.25 10.86 15.37
CA ALA A 290 19.37 10.40 14.00
C ALA A 290 19.55 11.56 13.03
N ASP A 291 20.58 11.44 12.21
CA ASP A 291 20.86 12.37 11.12
C ASP A 291 20.43 11.76 9.78
N ALA A 292 19.94 12.62 8.91
CA ALA A 292 19.56 12.21 7.56
C ALA A 292 20.65 12.60 6.55
N SER A 293 20.99 11.68 5.66
CA SER A 293 21.93 11.92 4.57
C SER A 293 21.42 13.01 3.61
N PRO A 294 22.33 13.70 2.91
CA PRO A 294 21.93 14.67 1.87
C PRO A 294 21.01 14.08 0.78
N PHE A 295 21.11 12.79 0.55
CA PHE A 295 20.19 12.08 -0.36
C PHE A 295 18.75 12.07 0.20
N CYS A 296 18.56 11.64 1.44
CA CYS A 296 17.27 11.61 2.10
C CYS A 296 16.68 13.01 2.29
N GLN A 297 17.52 14.00 2.63
CA GLN A 297 17.08 15.40 2.72
C GLN A 297 16.51 15.94 1.40
N ARG A 298 17.12 15.60 0.25
CA ARG A 298 16.59 15.98 -1.07
C ARG A 298 15.22 15.36 -1.37
N TRP A 299 14.99 14.11 -0.96
CA TRP A 299 13.71 13.45 -1.13
C TRP A 299 12.65 14.00 -0.18
N ALA A 300 13.02 14.27 1.07
CA ALA A 300 12.17 14.95 2.04
C ALA A 300 11.73 16.34 1.53
N ALA A 301 12.65 17.13 0.98
CA ALA A 301 12.31 18.42 0.38
C ALA A 301 11.30 18.29 -0.78
N ARG A 302 11.34 17.20 -1.56
CA ARG A 302 10.33 16.94 -2.60
C ARG A 302 8.97 16.61 -2.00
N LEU A 303 8.93 15.76 -0.95
CA LEU A 303 7.69 15.46 -0.24
C LEU A 303 7.07 16.73 0.34
N MET A 304 7.88 17.56 1.00
CA MET A 304 7.43 18.83 1.58
C MET A 304 6.91 19.81 0.53
N LYS A 305 7.56 19.88 -0.63
CA LYS A 305 7.10 20.73 -1.74
C LYS A 305 5.75 20.30 -2.29
N SER A 306 5.48 19.00 -2.29
CA SER A 306 4.26 18.41 -2.86
C SER A 306 3.23 18.00 -1.79
N LYS A 307 3.34 18.47 -0.55
CA LYS A 307 2.45 18.08 0.55
C LYS A 307 0.97 18.33 0.27
N ASP A 308 0.67 19.40 -0.49
CA ASP A 308 -0.68 19.82 -0.83
C ASP A 308 -1.19 19.21 -2.15
N ASP A 309 -0.32 18.49 -2.90
CA ASP A 309 -0.67 17.89 -4.21
C ASP A 309 -1.47 16.57 -4.05
N GLY A 310 -1.68 16.11 -2.83
CA GLY A 310 -2.47 14.91 -2.49
C GLY A 310 -1.67 13.63 -2.33
N PRO A 311 -2.31 12.57 -1.78
CA PRO A 311 -1.63 11.34 -1.34
C PRO A 311 -0.96 10.57 -2.48
N LEU A 312 -1.55 10.60 -3.68
CA LEU A 312 -0.99 9.94 -4.85
C LEU A 312 0.38 10.51 -5.23
N VAL A 313 0.50 11.84 -5.28
CA VAL A 313 1.76 12.49 -5.64
C VAL A 313 2.83 12.15 -4.61
N LEU A 314 2.49 12.20 -3.32
CA LEU A 314 3.41 11.84 -2.25
C LEU A 314 3.83 10.37 -2.35
N ARG A 315 2.89 9.45 -2.60
CA ARG A 315 3.22 8.03 -2.78
C ARG A 315 4.12 7.79 -3.99
N ARG A 316 3.89 8.45 -5.11
CA ARG A 316 4.77 8.40 -6.30
C ARG A 316 6.18 8.92 -6.00
N ILE A 317 6.32 9.93 -5.15
CA ILE A 317 7.63 10.41 -4.70
C ILE A 317 8.34 9.33 -3.87
N VAL A 318 7.63 8.64 -2.96
CA VAL A 318 8.17 7.51 -2.19
C VAL A 318 8.60 6.36 -3.12
N GLU A 319 7.78 5.99 -4.10
CA GLU A 319 8.18 4.97 -5.09
C GLU A 319 9.40 5.43 -5.91
N GLY A 320 9.47 6.71 -6.29
CA GLY A 320 10.65 7.27 -6.95
C GLY A 320 11.92 7.19 -6.09
N PHE A 321 11.81 7.40 -4.77
CA PHE A 321 12.89 7.21 -3.81
C PHE A 321 13.39 5.75 -3.82
N LYS A 322 12.48 4.78 -3.74
CA LYS A 322 12.81 3.35 -3.78
C LYS A 322 13.52 2.96 -5.08
N ILE A 323 12.92 3.32 -6.22
CA ILE A 323 13.48 3.02 -7.55
C ILE A 323 14.89 3.60 -7.67
N ARG A 324 15.10 4.87 -7.24
CA ARG A 324 16.41 5.50 -7.30
C ARG A 324 17.43 4.82 -6.41
N THR A 325 17.03 4.39 -5.22
CA THR A 325 17.90 3.64 -4.30
C THR A 325 18.32 2.31 -4.93
N ILE A 326 17.39 1.55 -5.49
CA ILE A 326 17.69 0.27 -6.18
C ILE A 326 18.62 0.48 -7.37
N GLN A 327 18.39 1.50 -8.19
CA GLN A 327 19.27 1.84 -9.31
C GLN A 327 20.69 2.13 -8.85
N ASN A 328 20.83 2.92 -7.79
CA ASN A 328 22.14 3.26 -7.22
C ASN A 328 22.83 2.02 -6.63
N LEU A 329 22.10 1.17 -5.93
CA LEU A 329 22.61 -0.08 -5.36
C LEU A 329 23.12 -1.03 -6.45
N ASN A 330 22.31 -1.24 -7.49
CA ASN A 330 22.71 -2.08 -8.64
C ASN A 330 23.94 -1.51 -9.38
N LEU A 331 24.01 -0.18 -9.48
CA LEU A 331 25.18 0.47 -10.08
C LEU A 331 26.45 0.25 -9.24
N VAL A 332 26.39 0.41 -7.89
CA VAL A 332 27.51 0.13 -7.01
C VAL A 332 27.95 -1.31 -7.12
N LYS A 333 27.04 -2.26 -7.04
CA LYS A 333 27.34 -3.69 -7.20
C LYS A 333 28.09 -4.00 -8.50
N ARG A 334 27.62 -3.42 -9.61
CA ARG A 334 28.25 -3.57 -10.90
C ARG A 334 29.65 -2.96 -10.91
N LEU A 335 29.81 -1.71 -10.45
CA LEU A 335 31.10 -1.02 -10.45
C LEU A 335 32.12 -1.71 -9.55
N VAL A 336 31.73 -2.22 -8.37
CA VAL A 336 32.62 -2.99 -7.48
C VAL A 336 33.07 -4.27 -8.19
N LYS A 337 32.18 -5.01 -8.84
CA LYS A 337 32.53 -6.22 -9.57
C LYS A 337 33.46 -5.94 -10.75
N GLU A 338 33.24 -4.87 -11.50
CA GLU A 338 34.13 -4.45 -12.59
C GLU A 338 35.50 -4.02 -12.04
N ALA A 339 35.54 -3.39 -10.87
CA ALA A 339 36.77 -2.88 -10.22
C ALA A 339 37.70 -4.01 -9.73
N GLU A 340 37.23 -5.25 -9.58
CA GLU A 340 38.08 -6.40 -9.27
C GLU A 340 39.19 -6.58 -10.29
N ASN A 341 38.97 -6.15 -11.54
CA ASN A 341 39.90 -6.33 -12.65
C ASN A 341 40.28 -5.03 -13.39
N ASP A 342 39.63 -3.89 -13.03
CA ASP A 342 39.81 -2.63 -13.74
C ASP A 342 39.90 -1.44 -12.76
N HIS A 343 41.08 -0.85 -12.70
CA HIS A 343 41.31 0.35 -11.88
C HIS A 343 40.48 1.58 -12.31
N TYR A 344 40.09 1.65 -13.57
CA TYR A 344 39.19 2.72 -14.03
C TYR A 344 37.77 2.55 -13.48
N ALA A 345 37.29 1.31 -13.39
CA ALA A 345 36.01 1.02 -12.73
C ALA A 345 36.06 1.35 -11.23
N LEU A 346 37.18 1.08 -10.55
CA LEU A 346 37.39 1.51 -9.16
C LEU A 346 37.30 3.04 -8.99
N PHE A 347 37.95 3.79 -9.90
CA PHE A 347 37.83 5.25 -9.89
C PHE A 347 36.39 5.73 -10.13
N ASN A 348 35.65 5.08 -11.04
CA ASN A 348 34.25 5.40 -11.30
C ASN A 348 33.35 5.09 -10.10
N ALA A 349 33.57 3.96 -9.41
CA ALA A 349 32.88 3.59 -8.19
C ALA A 349 33.09 4.66 -7.09
N TYR A 350 34.35 5.04 -6.89
CA TYR A 350 34.71 6.11 -5.94
C TYR A 350 34.02 7.44 -6.27
N GLN A 351 34.07 7.89 -7.54
CA GLN A 351 33.45 9.15 -7.97
C GLN A 351 31.92 9.12 -7.79
N PHE A 352 31.30 7.99 -8.10
CA PHE A 352 29.87 7.81 -7.93
C PHE A 352 29.47 7.87 -6.45
N LEU A 353 30.15 7.10 -5.57
CA LEU A 353 29.88 7.07 -4.13
C LEU A 353 30.10 8.44 -3.50
N LYS A 354 31.17 9.14 -3.85
CA LYS A 354 31.44 10.51 -3.39
C LYS A 354 30.31 11.48 -3.71
N LYS A 355 29.65 11.34 -4.87
CA LYS A 355 28.56 12.23 -5.33
C LYS A 355 27.17 11.83 -4.88
N CYS A 356 26.95 10.57 -4.51
CA CYS A 356 25.60 10.06 -4.21
C CYS A 356 24.98 10.70 -2.96
N GLY A 357 25.81 11.11 -1.97
CA GLY A 357 25.37 11.78 -0.75
C GLY A 357 24.86 10.86 0.35
N TYR A 358 25.11 9.54 0.25
CA TYR A 358 24.77 8.52 1.27
C TYR A 358 25.62 7.24 1.09
N TRP A 359 26.87 7.41 0.74
CA TRP A 359 27.78 6.36 0.33
C TRP A 359 27.94 5.25 1.40
N GLU A 360 27.99 5.62 2.68
CA GLU A 360 28.16 4.69 3.78
C GLU A 360 26.99 3.67 3.80
N THR A 361 25.76 4.18 3.86
CA THR A 361 24.57 3.34 3.88
C THR A 361 24.42 2.50 2.61
N LEU A 362 24.75 3.10 1.45
CA LEU A 362 24.62 2.41 0.16
C LEU A 362 25.65 1.27 0.03
N LEU A 363 26.89 1.52 0.44
CA LEU A 363 27.96 0.51 0.40
C LEU A 363 27.70 -0.59 1.44
N GLN A 364 27.31 -0.22 2.66
CA GLN A 364 26.95 -1.20 3.70
C GLN A 364 25.81 -2.11 3.25
N ARG A 365 24.80 -1.55 2.58
CA ARG A 365 23.70 -2.35 2.03
C ARG A 365 24.18 -3.31 0.94
N ALA A 366 25.05 -2.86 0.04
CA ALA A 366 25.67 -3.72 -0.98
C ALA A 366 26.47 -4.88 -0.36
N ILE A 367 27.15 -4.63 0.76
CA ILE A 367 27.88 -5.65 1.53
C ILE A 367 26.91 -6.65 2.16
N ASN A 368 25.86 -6.17 2.84
CA ASN A 368 24.89 -7.02 3.53
C ASN A 368 24.15 -7.97 2.57
N GLU A 369 23.94 -7.56 1.32
CA GLU A 369 23.38 -8.43 0.29
C GLU A 369 24.37 -9.50 -0.20
N GLY A 370 25.64 -9.45 0.23
CA GLY A 370 26.64 -10.48 0.01
C GLY A 370 27.26 -10.54 -1.39
N SER A 371 26.66 -9.83 -2.37
CA SER A 371 27.08 -9.95 -3.77
C SER A 371 28.42 -9.30 -4.09
N VAL A 372 28.81 -8.24 -3.34
CA VAL A 372 30.05 -7.48 -3.55
C VAL A 372 31.23 -8.01 -2.74
N VAL A 373 30.99 -8.82 -1.73
CA VAL A 373 32.03 -9.41 -0.85
C VAL A 373 32.16 -10.94 -1.03
N ALA A 374 31.55 -11.48 -2.06
CA ALA A 374 31.60 -12.91 -2.38
C ALA A 374 33.01 -13.38 -2.75
N THR A 375 33.82 -12.48 -3.33
CA THR A 375 35.21 -12.73 -3.74
C THR A 375 36.19 -12.02 -2.80
N PRO A 376 37.42 -12.52 -2.61
CA PRO A 376 38.48 -11.78 -1.89
C PRO A 376 38.77 -10.43 -2.51
N ASP A 377 38.87 -10.37 -3.86
CA ASP A 377 39.16 -9.14 -4.61
C ASP A 377 38.05 -8.10 -4.44
N GLY A 378 36.75 -8.53 -4.41
CA GLY A 378 35.62 -7.67 -4.13
C GLY A 378 35.68 -7.05 -2.73
N ARG A 379 36.14 -7.80 -1.72
CA ARG A 379 36.37 -7.27 -0.35
C ARG A 379 37.46 -6.21 -0.34
N GLU A 380 38.60 -6.47 -1.00
CA GLU A 380 39.68 -5.51 -1.12
C GLU A 380 39.24 -4.20 -1.79
N VAL A 381 38.44 -4.31 -2.87
CA VAL A 381 37.84 -3.13 -3.53
C VAL A 381 36.94 -2.34 -2.59
N VAL A 382 36.10 -3.03 -1.80
CA VAL A 382 35.20 -2.40 -0.84
C VAL A 382 35.99 -1.67 0.26
N ASP A 383 37.02 -2.33 0.83
CA ASP A 383 37.88 -1.77 1.88
C ASP A 383 38.60 -0.52 1.38
N LEU A 384 39.16 -0.53 0.18
CA LEU A 384 39.80 0.62 -0.47
C LEU A 384 38.82 1.78 -0.70
N LEU A 385 37.57 1.48 -1.11
CA LEU A 385 36.55 2.50 -1.29
C LEU A 385 36.17 3.16 0.04
N GLN A 386 35.98 2.36 1.10
CA GLN A 386 35.66 2.84 2.44
C GLN A 386 36.77 3.74 2.98
N GLU A 387 38.03 3.30 2.93
CA GLU A 387 39.18 4.06 3.40
C GLU A 387 39.27 5.42 2.69
N ARG A 388 39.21 5.43 1.35
CA ARG A 388 39.32 6.66 0.57
C ARG A 388 38.17 7.62 0.75
N LEU A 389 36.96 7.13 0.90
CA LEU A 389 35.78 7.97 1.13
C LEU A 389 35.76 8.55 2.54
N ALA A 390 36.16 7.77 3.56
CA ALA A 390 36.30 8.25 4.93
C ALA A 390 37.41 9.33 5.04
N ALA A 391 38.57 9.13 4.42
CA ALA A 391 39.65 10.13 4.38
C ALA A 391 39.18 11.45 3.75
N ASN A 392 38.37 11.40 2.69
CA ASN A 392 37.82 12.60 2.06
C ASN A 392 36.80 13.33 2.95
N ALA A 393 35.95 12.59 3.67
CA ALA A 393 34.97 13.16 4.59
C ALA A 393 35.67 13.98 5.70
N LEU A 394 36.77 13.42 6.26
CA LEU A 394 37.60 14.10 7.28
C LEU A 394 38.28 15.35 6.72
N ALA A 395 38.86 15.29 5.52
CA ALA A 395 39.51 16.42 4.88
C ALA A 395 38.53 17.56 4.54
N GLY A 396 37.29 17.23 4.15
CA GLY A 396 36.23 18.22 3.89
C GLY A 396 35.76 18.96 5.14
N SER A 397 35.82 18.32 6.31
CA SER A 397 35.43 18.91 7.60
C SER A 397 36.48 19.91 8.18
N GLN A 398 37.70 19.90 7.66
CA GLN A 398 38.80 20.74 8.17
C GLN A 398 39.01 22.05 7.38
N LEU A 399 38.22 22.33 6.35
CA LEU A 399 38.32 23.60 5.65
C LEU A 399 37.69 24.71 6.50
N PRO A 400 38.48 25.73 6.93
CA PRO A 400 37.98 26.85 7.72
C PRO A 400 36.97 27.62 6.89
N VAL A 401 35.83 27.92 7.51
CA VAL A 401 34.85 28.88 6.98
C VAL A 401 35.58 30.17 6.68
N ARG A 402 35.83 30.45 5.41
CA ARG A 402 36.30 31.78 5.00
C ARG A 402 35.16 32.74 5.30
N ASN A 403 35.26 33.41 6.44
CA ASN A 403 34.48 34.60 6.72
C ASN A 403 34.81 35.63 5.64
N SER A 404 33.96 35.77 4.65
CA SER A 404 33.96 36.92 3.75
C SER A 404 33.36 38.08 4.54
N ALA A 405 34.25 38.97 4.97
CA ALA A 405 33.91 40.28 5.52
C ALA A 405 33.32 41.18 4.42
#